data_31aefad4253007c84c33b1d2e5187cb0
#
_entry.id   31aefad4253007c84c33b1d2e5187cb0
#
_cell.length_a   1.000
_cell.length_b   1.000
_cell.length_c   1.000
_cell.angle_alpha   90.00
_cell.angle_beta   90.00
_cell.angle_gamma   90.00
#
_symmetry.space_group_name_H-M   'P 1'
#
loop_
_entity.id
_entity.type
_entity.pdbx_description
1 polymer ?
#
loop_
_entity_poly.entity_id
_entity_poly.type
_entity_poly.pdbx_seq_one_letter_code
_entity_poly.pdbx_strand_id
1 'polypeptide(L)'
;MVSARVHYEVFARKNPASSWVLELATEDRSVAIRAAQEMIAEQGFASAKVTKETLDEETREFAAVSILHLGEPERSEKKEVKKGFEPLCVQPQDLYTLHARERIGQLLEDWLGRNRATPFELLHRPDLVETLEASGGDLQHAVQKLAVPEATERGYSVHELIRVYNGLIERAIERLNRDHKRGALIDLKREPFAKAAERALKDPDPSYLLGSGVAGALAEATSWSDKVVRLLDMADAAPASGPARTLALSVIEKPIAEILTGKAGLADLIGRDLDVGGELAALTRLVAADAVELLTRHDPKVGQVMPPLGDAALRLGKWLGAEAFEEVRTGLGKRILRELNGPRRLRPSDAIAEIDILRALAMSLTAAAGRLLPLEEVQSAFSARSRMLVTGDFVGAYLGTGRTAFEEAKALVWLTENVIGAANKRNASKWLSGCVSALRFETEMKSGAETPAARLGLLAALQRQVGRCGLAAEDSVRQVLDREVRLGGNRYE
;
A
#
# COMPACT_ATOMS: atom_id res chain seq x y z
N MET A 1 38.67 1.77 9.95
CA MET A 1 37.69 1.27 8.99
C MET A 1 37.84 -0.23 8.95
N VAL A 2 36.98 -0.98 9.62
CA VAL A 2 37.00 -2.44 9.60
C VAL A 2 36.31 -2.85 8.28
N SER A 3 37.03 -3.60 7.45
CA SER A 3 36.51 -4.08 6.16
C SER A 3 35.52 -5.21 6.44
N ALA A 4 34.25 -5.00 6.15
CA ALA A 4 33.27 -6.07 6.18
C ALA A 4 33.75 -7.24 5.33
N ARG A 5 33.86 -8.44 5.90
CA ARG A 5 34.25 -9.63 5.15
C ARG A 5 33.14 -10.00 4.19
N VAL A 6 33.40 -9.78 2.91
CA VAL A 6 32.50 -10.10 1.81
C VAL A 6 33.09 -11.27 1.03
N HIS A 7 32.28 -12.30 0.77
CA HIS A 7 32.61 -13.35 -0.19
C HIS A 7 31.45 -13.65 -1.13
N TYR A 8 31.72 -14.34 -2.20
CA TYR A 8 30.77 -14.70 -3.24
C TYR A 8 30.67 -16.19 -3.35
N GLU A 9 29.45 -16.72 -3.33
CA GLU A 9 29.17 -18.13 -3.48
C GLU A 9 28.47 -18.39 -4.80
N VAL A 10 28.94 -19.40 -5.53
CA VAL A 10 28.39 -19.86 -6.81
C VAL A 10 27.67 -21.16 -6.57
N PHE A 11 26.39 -21.17 -6.79
CA PHE A 11 25.56 -22.37 -6.74
C PHE A 11 25.17 -22.78 -8.15
N ALA A 12 25.17 -24.07 -8.45
CA ALA A 12 24.68 -24.61 -9.70
C ALA A 12 23.76 -25.81 -9.50
N ARG A 13 22.93 -26.10 -10.50
CA ARG A 13 22.06 -27.29 -10.53
C ARG A 13 22.06 -27.91 -11.94
N LYS A 14 22.09 -29.24 -12.00
CA LYS A 14 22.16 -29.99 -13.26
C LYS A 14 20.86 -30.05 -14.02
N ASN A 15 19.72 -29.99 -13.32
CA ASN A 15 18.38 -29.89 -13.92
C ASN A 15 17.47 -29.02 -13.05
N PRO A 16 16.36 -28.50 -13.61
CA PRO A 16 15.46 -27.57 -12.91
C PRO A 16 14.84 -28.12 -11.62
N ALA A 17 14.77 -29.45 -11.46
CA ALA A 17 14.19 -30.11 -10.29
C ALA A 17 15.23 -30.50 -9.22
N SER A 18 16.53 -30.37 -9.50
CA SER A 18 17.55 -30.69 -8.52
C SER A 18 17.84 -29.55 -7.55
N SER A 19 18.30 -29.90 -6.34
CA SER A 19 18.73 -28.94 -5.34
C SER A 19 19.93 -28.14 -5.83
N TRP A 20 20.06 -26.92 -5.33
CA TRP A 20 21.24 -26.09 -5.54
C TRP A 20 22.43 -26.68 -4.80
N VAL A 21 23.58 -26.80 -5.48
CA VAL A 21 24.82 -27.24 -4.92
C VAL A 21 25.84 -26.10 -4.96
N LEU A 22 26.54 -25.87 -3.86
CA LEU A 22 27.62 -24.89 -3.79
C LEU A 22 28.82 -25.46 -4.55
N GLU A 23 29.25 -24.81 -5.63
CA GLU A 23 30.35 -25.24 -6.49
C GLU A 23 31.62 -24.41 -6.25
N LEU A 24 31.48 -23.13 -5.86
CA LEU A 24 32.62 -22.25 -5.63
C LEU A 24 32.29 -21.20 -4.58
N ALA A 25 33.23 -20.90 -3.69
CA ALA A 25 33.23 -19.72 -2.84
C ALA A 25 34.53 -18.93 -3.06
N THR A 26 34.43 -17.61 -3.26
CA THR A 26 35.58 -16.74 -3.57
C THR A 26 35.34 -15.32 -3.06
N GLU A 27 36.39 -14.59 -2.76
CA GLU A 27 36.34 -13.18 -2.43
C GLU A 27 36.26 -12.25 -3.66
N ASP A 28 36.57 -12.80 -4.85
CA ASP A 28 36.55 -12.05 -6.10
C ASP A 28 35.23 -12.24 -6.87
N ARG A 29 34.47 -11.11 -6.98
CA ARG A 29 33.22 -11.06 -7.72
C ARG A 29 33.36 -11.50 -9.19
N SER A 30 34.46 -11.14 -9.85
CA SER A 30 34.65 -11.41 -11.26
C SER A 30 34.89 -12.88 -11.51
N VAL A 31 35.61 -13.55 -10.59
CA VAL A 31 35.85 -15.00 -10.60
C VAL A 31 34.53 -15.74 -10.41
N ALA A 32 33.71 -15.33 -9.44
CA ALA A 32 32.41 -15.94 -9.20
C ALA A 32 31.46 -15.84 -10.40
N ILE A 33 31.40 -14.67 -11.04
CA ILE A 33 30.54 -14.44 -12.21
C ILE A 33 31.02 -15.29 -13.41
N ARG A 34 32.36 -15.36 -13.66
CA ARG A 34 32.91 -16.15 -14.73
C ARG A 34 32.63 -17.64 -14.52
N ALA A 35 32.88 -18.15 -13.32
CA ALA A 35 32.59 -19.54 -12.98
C ALA A 35 31.10 -19.89 -13.23
N ALA A 36 30.16 -19.05 -12.84
CA ALA A 36 28.75 -19.27 -13.12
C ALA A 36 28.45 -19.30 -14.63
N GLN A 37 29.09 -18.46 -15.43
CA GLN A 37 28.97 -18.46 -16.89
C GLN A 37 29.52 -19.71 -17.53
N GLU A 38 30.71 -20.17 -17.11
CA GLU A 38 31.34 -21.38 -17.57
C GLU A 38 30.53 -22.64 -17.23
N MET A 39 29.91 -22.69 -16.04
CA MET A 39 29.02 -23.79 -15.64
C MET A 39 27.84 -23.96 -16.58
N ILE A 40 27.24 -22.85 -17.02
CA ILE A 40 26.13 -22.89 -17.98
C ILE A 40 26.62 -23.20 -19.41
N ALA A 41 27.72 -22.56 -19.85
CA ALA A 41 28.18 -22.64 -21.24
C ALA A 41 28.91 -23.94 -21.57
N GLU A 42 29.74 -24.46 -20.65
CA GLU A 42 30.67 -25.53 -20.91
C GLU A 42 30.39 -26.82 -20.11
N GLN A 43 29.82 -26.70 -18.91
CA GLN A 43 29.66 -27.85 -18.00
C GLN A 43 28.21 -28.40 -18.00
N GLY A 44 27.31 -27.83 -18.79
CA GLY A 44 25.95 -28.37 -19.00
C GLY A 44 25.02 -28.27 -17.79
N PHE A 45 25.24 -27.35 -16.85
CA PHE A 45 24.32 -27.09 -15.78
C PHE A 45 23.08 -26.37 -16.31
N ALA A 46 21.87 -26.71 -15.80
CA ALA A 46 20.63 -26.10 -16.22
C ALA A 46 20.48 -24.67 -15.68
N SER A 47 21.04 -24.40 -14.48
CA SER A 47 21.00 -23.07 -13.87
C SER A 47 22.21 -22.86 -12.95
N ALA A 48 22.68 -21.61 -12.86
CA ALA A 48 23.70 -21.17 -11.91
C ALA A 48 23.27 -19.84 -11.28
N LYS A 49 23.58 -19.64 -10.00
CA LYS A 49 23.37 -18.37 -9.29
C LYS A 49 24.60 -17.97 -8.50
N VAL A 50 24.82 -16.67 -8.37
CA VAL A 50 25.88 -16.11 -7.53
C VAL A 50 25.23 -15.29 -6.43
N THR A 51 25.57 -15.58 -5.17
CA THR A 51 25.21 -14.80 -4.01
C THR A 51 26.41 -14.04 -3.47
N LYS A 52 26.17 -12.83 -2.99
CA LYS A 52 27.11 -12.05 -2.20
C LYS A 52 26.75 -12.25 -0.74
N GLU A 53 27.68 -12.79 0.03
CA GLU A 53 27.56 -12.98 1.45
C GLU A 53 28.32 -11.85 2.17
N THR A 54 27.63 -11.15 3.08
CA THR A 54 28.21 -10.09 3.90
C THR A 54 28.02 -10.45 5.36
N LEU A 55 29.12 -10.55 6.12
CA LEU A 55 29.04 -10.83 7.55
C LEU A 55 28.57 -9.57 8.29
N ASP A 56 27.47 -9.69 9.02
CA ASP A 56 27.04 -8.69 10.00
C ASP A 56 27.83 -8.90 11.29
N GLU A 57 28.61 -7.90 11.70
CA GLU A 57 29.50 -8.01 12.86
C GLU A 57 28.73 -8.01 14.19
N GLU A 58 27.51 -7.46 14.23
CA GLU A 58 26.68 -7.40 15.44
C GLU A 58 25.95 -8.73 15.69
N THR A 59 25.33 -9.28 14.64
CA THR A 59 24.57 -10.54 14.74
C THR A 59 25.41 -11.79 14.52
N ARG A 60 26.60 -11.66 13.93
CA ARG A 60 27.46 -12.76 13.42
C ARG A 60 26.78 -13.68 12.41
N GLU A 61 25.75 -13.18 11.74
CA GLU A 61 25.07 -13.88 10.66
C GLU A 61 25.51 -13.35 9.30
N PHE A 62 25.46 -14.22 8.26
CA PHE A 62 25.72 -13.81 6.90
C PHE A 62 24.43 -13.38 6.22
N ALA A 63 24.42 -12.17 5.68
CA ALA A 63 23.34 -11.68 4.83
C ALA A 63 23.64 -12.03 3.36
N ALA A 64 22.80 -12.91 2.78
CA ALA A 64 22.93 -13.38 1.41
C ALA A 64 22.13 -12.51 0.43
N VAL A 65 22.79 -11.95 -0.58
CA VAL A 65 22.14 -11.21 -1.67
C VAL A 65 22.47 -11.85 -3.01
N SER A 66 21.45 -12.30 -3.75
CA SER A 66 21.67 -12.84 -5.09
C SER A 66 22.03 -11.71 -6.07
N ILE A 67 23.20 -11.82 -6.72
CA ILE A 67 23.74 -10.82 -7.66
C ILE A 67 23.66 -11.24 -9.13
N LEU A 68 23.53 -12.54 -9.39
CA LEU A 68 23.43 -13.10 -10.73
C LEU A 68 22.60 -14.39 -10.72
N HIS A 69 21.75 -14.58 -11.73
CA HIS A 69 21.05 -15.82 -12.00
C HIS A 69 21.10 -16.11 -13.50
N LEU A 70 21.58 -17.29 -13.89
CA LEU A 70 21.73 -17.76 -15.26
C LEU A 70 20.97 -19.07 -15.46
N GLY A 71 20.54 -19.35 -16.69
CA GLY A 71 19.83 -20.56 -17.08
C GLY A 71 18.31 -20.49 -16.87
N GLU A 72 17.64 -21.64 -16.81
CA GLU A 72 16.21 -21.72 -16.64
C GLU A 72 15.79 -21.09 -15.31
N PRO A 73 14.76 -20.18 -15.34
CA PRO A 73 14.24 -19.62 -14.11
C PRO A 73 13.81 -20.77 -13.21
N GLU A 74 14.05 -20.62 -11.92
CA GLU A 74 13.45 -21.50 -10.92
C GLU A 74 11.97 -21.57 -11.26
N ARG A 75 11.45 -22.74 -11.65
CA ARG A 75 10.03 -22.99 -11.52
C ARG A 75 9.79 -22.81 -10.03
N SER A 76 9.41 -21.60 -9.65
CA SER A 76 8.79 -21.41 -8.37
C SER A 76 7.58 -22.38 -8.44
N GLU A 77 7.73 -23.57 -7.88
CA GLU A 77 6.60 -24.07 -7.15
C GLU A 77 6.19 -22.83 -6.36
N LYS A 78 5.04 -22.25 -6.74
CA LYS A 78 4.35 -21.40 -5.82
C LYS A 78 4.37 -22.24 -4.55
N LYS A 79 5.30 -21.93 -3.62
CA LYS A 79 5.07 -22.26 -2.24
C LYS A 79 3.74 -21.61 -2.04
N GLU A 80 2.67 -22.42 -2.13
CA GLU A 80 1.46 -22.09 -1.46
C GLU A 80 1.98 -21.67 -0.11
N VAL A 81 2.01 -20.36 0.12
CA VAL A 81 2.07 -19.82 1.46
C VAL A 81 0.91 -20.56 2.06
N LYS A 82 1.21 -21.63 2.83
CA LYS A 82 0.22 -22.31 3.63
C LYS A 82 -0.38 -21.15 4.40
N LYS A 83 -1.54 -20.68 3.95
CA LYS A 83 -2.32 -19.69 4.67
C LYS A 83 -2.41 -20.31 6.03
N GLY A 84 -1.69 -19.76 7.00
CA GLY A 84 -1.75 -20.24 8.36
C GLY A 84 -3.23 -20.27 8.66
N PHE A 85 -3.79 -21.44 9.00
CA PHE A 85 -5.22 -21.55 9.27
C PHE A 85 -5.53 -20.51 10.34
N GLU A 86 -6.44 -19.58 10.02
CA GLU A 86 -6.94 -18.63 11.00
C GLU A 86 -7.46 -19.44 12.19
N PRO A 87 -7.15 -19.05 13.44
CA PRO A 87 -7.62 -19.79 14.59
C PRO A 87 -9.14 -19.81 14.63
N LEU A 88 -9.73 -20.97 14.89
CA LEU A 88 -11.18 -21.09 15.09
C LEU A 88 -11.59 -20.32 16.33
N CYS A 89 -12.67 -19.54 16.22
CA CYS A 89 -13.32 -18.95 17.38
C CYS A 89 -14.07 -20.05 18.15
N VAL A 90 -13.70 -20.29 19.39
CA VAL A 90 -14.27 -21.33 20.27
C VAL A 90 -15.02 -20.74 21.45
N GLN A 91 -14.54 -19.59 21.94
CA GLN A 91 -15.10 -18.86 23.06
C GLN A 91 -15.66 -17.50 22.64
N PRO A 92 -16.65 -16.95 23.34
CA PRO A 92 -17.18 -15.61 23.03
C PRO A 92 -16.11 -14.51 22.95
N GLN A 93 -15.05 -14.63 23.74
CA GLN A 93 -13.92 -13.70 23.74
C GLN A 93 -13.16 -13.68 22.41
N ASP A 94 -13.14 -14.79 21.67
CA ASP A 94 -12.45 -14.88 20.39
C ASP A 94 -13.10 -13.99 19.31
N LEU A 95 -14.40 -13.68 19.45
CA LEU A 95 -15.13 -12.79 18.54
C LEU A 95 -14.62 -11.34 18.59
N TYR A 96 -13.95 -10.93 19.65
CA TYR A 96 -13.39 -9.58 19.81
C TYR A 96 -11.98 -9.43 19.22
N THR A 97 -11.37 -10.52 18.74
CA THR A 97 -10.07 -10.48 18.06
C THR A 97 -10.17 -9.75 16.71
N LEU A 98 -9.06 -9.21 16.24
CA LEU A 98 -9.02 -8.45 14.97
C LEU A 98 -9.54 -9.28 13.80
N HIS A 99 -9.01 -10.50 13.61
CA HIS A 99 -9.41 -11.36 12.48
C HIS A 99 -10.90 -11.75 12.52
N ALA A 100 -11.47 -12.00 13.72
CA ALA A 100 -12.89 -12.29 13.85
C ALA A 100 -13.75 -11.08 13.50
N ARG A 101 -13.39 -9.89 13.95
CA ARG A 101 -14.08 -8.64 13.63
C ARG A 101 -13.99 -8.30 12.12
N GLU A 102 -12.81 -8.49 11.51
CA GLU A 102 -12.64 -8.37 10.05
C GLU A 102 -13.55 -9.34 9.29
N ARG A 103 -13.64 -10.59 9.77
CA ARG A 103 -14.48 -11.61 9.16
C ARG A 103 -15.97 -11.29 9.31
N ILE A 104 -16.40 -10.87 10.49
CA ILE A 104 -17.77 -10.38 10.74
C ILE A 104 -18.09 -9.20 9.81
N GLY A 105 -17.15 -8.25 9.68
CA GLY A 105 -17.29 -7.11 8.78
C GLY A 105 -17.50 -7.51 7.32
N GLN A 106 -16.77 -8.51 6.83
CA GLN A 106 -16.93 -9.03 5.46
C GLN A 106 -18.24 -9.81 5.26
N LEU A 107 -18.62 -10.63 6.24
CA LEU A 107 -19.80 -11.48 6.14
C LEU A 107 -21.10 -10.69 6.25
N LEU A 108 -21.11 -9.63 7.03
CA LEU A 108 -22.27 -8.77 7.30
C LEU A 108 -22.15 -7.37 6.67
N GLU A 109 -21.26 -7.17 5.66
CA GLU A 109 -20.96 -5.84 5.08
C GLU A 109 -22.24 -5.05 4.73
N ASP A 110 -23.19 -5.68 4.03
CA ASP A 110 -24.42 -5.03 3.61
C ASP A 110 -25.33 -4.68 4.79
N TRP A 111 -25.44 -5.56 5.77
CA TRP A 111 -26.25 -5.31 6.98
C TRP A 111 -25.64 -4.21 7.83
N LEU A 112 -24.33 -4.27 8.07
CA LEU A 112 -23.59 -3.25 8.82
C LEU A 112 -23.67 -1.90 8.14
N GLY A 113 -23.56 -1.86 6.81
CA GLY A 113 -23.69 -0.64 6.01
C GLY A 113 -25.08 0.00 6.14
N ARG A 114 -26.17 -0.79 6.04
CA ARG A 114 -27.56 -0.32 6.21
C ARG A 114 -27.82 0.24 7.60
N ASN A 115 -27.26 -0.37 8.63
CA ASN A 115 -27.42 0.06 10.03
C ASN A 115 -26.36 1.08 10.48
N ARG A 116 -25.43 1.46 9.59
CA ARG A 116 -24.29 2.33 9.91
C ARG A 116 -23.55 1.87 11.16
N ALA A 117 -23.36 0.57 11.31
CA ALA A 117 -22.72 -0.04 12.46
C ALA A 117 -21.39 -0.70 12.05
N THR A 118 -20.45 -0.78 12.98
CA THR A 118 -19.22 -1.56 12.83
C THR A 118 -19.36 -2.92 13.49
N PRO A 119 -18.54 -3.92 13.14
CA PRO A 119 -18.45 -5.18 13.88
C PRO A 119 -18.22 -4.97 15.38
N PHE A 120 -17.38 -4.00 15.74
CA PHE A 120 -17.17 -3.62 17.15
C PHE A 120 -18.45 -3.22 17.82
N GLU A 121 -19.26 -2.34 17.21
CA GLU A 121 -20.54 -1.92 17.78
C GLU A 121 -21.53 -3.09 17.90
N LEU A 122 -21.61 -3.95 16.88
CA LEU A 122 -22.47 -5.14 16.89
C LEU A 122 -22.18 -6.05 18.09
N LEU A 123 -20.90 -6.26 18.39
CA LEU A 123 -20.46 -7.12 19.50
C LEU A 123 -20.69 -6.52 20.91
N HIS A 124 -21.02 -5.22 21.02
CA HIS A 124 -21.16 -4.52 22.30
C HIS A 124 -22.55 -3.87 22.50
N ARG A 125 -23.44 -3.91 21.48
CA ARG A 125 -24.74 -3.25 21.53
C ARG A 125 -25.90 -4.23 21.42
N PRO A 126 -26.69 -4.42 22.49
CA PRO A 126 -27.86 -5.30 22.49
C PRO A 126 -28.91 -4.96 21.42
N ASP A 127 -29.15 -3.66 21.18
CA ASP A 127 -30.12 -3.18 20.19
C ASP A 127 -29.74 -3.57 18.75
N LEU A 128 -28.45 -3.58 18.42
CA LEU A 128 -27.98 -4.05 17.12
C LEU A 128 -28.11 -5.57 16.97
N VAL A 129 -27.88 -6.31 18.05
CA VAL A 129 -28.06 -7.76 18.07
C VAL A 129 -29.53 -8.11 17.84
N GLU A 130 -30.45 -7.47 18.57
CA GLU A 130 -31.90 -7.65 18.36
C GLU A 130 -32.31 -7.33 16.91
N THR A 131 -31.78 -6.26 16.33
CA THR A 131 -32.01 -5.88 14.94
C THR A 131 -31.50 -6.92 13.96
N LEU A 132 -30.33 -7.53 14.23
CA LEU A 132 -29.75 -8.57 13.39
C LEU A 132 -30.56 -9.87 13.49
N GLU A 133 -30.98 -10.27 14.69
CA GLU A 133 -31.84 -11.44 14.88
C GLU A 133 -33.20 -11.26 14.20
N ALA A 134 -33.75 -10.06 14.25
CA ALA A 134 -35.01 -9.71 13.58
C ALA A 134 -34.90 -9.66 12.03
N SER A 135 -33.72 -9.59 11.47
CA SER A 135 -33.50 -9.57 10.00
C SER A 135 -33.85 -10.91 9.31
N GLY A 136 -34.04 -11.95 10.07
CA GLY A 136 -34.51 -13.27 9.66
C GLY A 136 -33.48 -14.16 9.01
N GLY A 137 -32.60 -13.69 8.13
CA GLY A 137 -31.69 -14.52 7.37
C GLY A 137 -30.24 -14.09 7.34
N ASP A 138 -29.94 -12.82 7.62
CA ASP A 138 -28.60 -12.26 7.46
C ASP A 138 -27.55 -12.98 8.31
N LEU A 139 -27.87 -13.30 9.57
CA LEU A 139 -27.00 -14.03 10.49
C LEU A 139 -26.77 -15.48 10.02
N GLN A 140 -27.83 -16.19 9.63
CA GLN A 140 -27.75 -17.57 9.16
C GLN A 140 -26.92 -17.68 7.86
N HIS A 141 -27.13 -16.76 6.93
CA HIS A 141 -26.35 -16.69 5.70
C HIS A 141 -24.87 -16.41 5.98
N ALA A 142 -24.55 -15.52 6.94
CA ALA A 142 -23.19 -15.25 7.35
C ALA A 142 -22.50 -16.50 7.92
N VAL A 143 -23.18 -17.24 8.81
CA VAL A 143 -22.69 -18.51 9.36
C VAL A 143 -22.44 -19.56 8.27
N GLN A 144 -23.36 -19.69 7.31
CA GLN A 144 -23.20 -20.62 6.20
C GLN A 144 -22.02 -20.25 5.28
N LYS A 145 -21.90 -18.96 4.93
CA LYS A 145 -20.77 -18.43 4.11
C LYS A 145 -19.41 -18.65 4.78
N LEU A 146 -19.37 -18.72 6.10
CA LEU A 146 -18.17 -19.05 6.85
C LEU A 146 -17.92 -20.54 6.92
N ALA A 147 -18.93 -21.32 7.32
CA ALA A 147 -18.80 -22.74 7.60
C ALA A 147 -18.49 -23.61 6.36
N VAL A 148 -19.05 -23.27 5.19
CA VAL A 148 -18.89 -24.09 3.99
C VAL A 148 -17.43 -24.14 3.48
N PRO A 149 -16.72 -23.02 3.27
CA PRO A 149 -15.32 -23.04 2.87
C PRO A 149 -14.42 -23.66 3.94
N GLU A 150 -14.62 -23.30 5.22
CA GLU A 150 -13.81 -23.86 6.30
C GLU A 150 -13.97 -25.36 6.49
N ALA A 151 -15.16 -25.88 6.32
CA ALA A 151 -15.40 -27.32 6.34
C ALA A 151 -14.56 -28.03 5.27
N THR A 152 -14.54 -27.47 4.06
CA THR A 152 -13.76 -28.02 2.94
C THR A 152 -12.26 -27.95 3.20
N GLU A 153 -11.76 -26.81 3.67
CA GLU A 153 -10.33 -26.59 3.91
C GLU A 153 -9.80 -27.44 5.07
N ARG A 154 -10.58 -27.63 6.12
CA ARG A 154 -10.18 -28.32 7.35
C ARG A 154 -10.61 -29.78 7.42
N GLY A 155 -11.45 -30.25 6.48
CA GLY A 155 -11.98 -31.60 6.49
C GLY A 155 -13.04 -31.86 7.57
N TYR A 156 -13.76 -30.81 8.02
CA TYR A 156 -14.85 -30.92 8.98
C TYR A 156 -16.22 -31.07 8.28
N SER A 157 -17.21 -31.53 9.04
CA SER A 157 -18.60 -31.51 8.58
C SER A 157 -19.15 -30.08 8.61
N VAL A 158 -19.78 -29.63 7.52
CA VAL A 158 -20.44 -28.32 7.46
C VAL A 158 -21.47 -28.17 8.58
N HIS A 159 -22.26 -29.21 8.86
CA HIS A 159 -23.26 -29.18 9.92
C HIS A 159 -22.66 -29.05 11.33
N GLU A 160 -21.51 -29.67 11.54
CA GLU A 160 -20.79 -29.53 12.82
C GLU A 160 -20.27 -28.12 13.03
N LEU A 161 -19.66 -27.50 12.00
CA LEU A 161 -19.18 -26.12 12.07
C LEU A 161 -20.33 -25.12 12.26
N ILE A 162 -21.45 -25.30 11.55
CA ILE A 162 -22.64 -24.45 11.74
C ILE A 162 -23.13 -24.55 13.19
N ARG A 163 -23.17 -25.75 13.78
CA ARG A 163 -23.57 -25.94 15.18
C ARG A 163 -22.60 -25.27 16.14
N VAL A 164 -21.30 -25.39 15.89
CA VAL A 164 -20.25 -24.76 16.73
C VAL A 164 -20.40 -23.24 16.68
N TYR A 165 -20.56 -22.65 15.49
CA TYR A 165 -20.70 -21.19 15.36
C TYR A 165 -22.00 -20.67 15.95
N ASN A 166 -23.13 -21.36 15.71
CA ASN A 166 -24.40 -20.96 16.33
C ASN A 166 -24.31 -20.99 17.87
N GLY A 167 -23.75 -22.06 18.44
CA GLY A 167 -23.56 -22.12 19.91
C GLY A 167 -22.58 -21.08 20.44
N LEU A 168 -21.57 -20.67 19.65
CA LEU A 168 -20.68 -19.58 20.00
C LEU A 168 -21.42 -18.23 20.02
N ILE A 169 -22.21 -17.95 18.97
CA ILE A 169 -23.01 -16.73 18.82
C ILE A 169 -24.04 -16.64 19.94
N GLU A 170 -24.78 -17.72 20.22
CA GLU A 170 -25.77 -17.79 21.30
C GLU A 170 -25.13 -17.41 22.64
N ARG A 171 -23.98 -18.01 22.98
CA ARG A 171 -23.28 -17.68 24.24
C ARG A 171 -22.81 -16.23 24.29
N ALA A 172 -22.38 -15.65 23.16
CA ALA A 172 -21.97 -14.24 23.10
C ALA A 172 -23.18 -13.31 23.29
N ILE A 173 -24.29 -13.59 22.64
CA ILE A 173 -25.57 -12.85 22.80
C ILE A 173 -26.11 -12.94 24.23
N GLU A 174 -26.11 -14.16 24.79
CA GLU A 174 -26.56 -14.35 26.18
C GLU A 174 -25.69 -13.58 27.18
N ARG A 175 -24.35 -13.54 26.97
CA ARG A 175 -23.44 -12.75 27.79
C ARG A 175 -23.82 -11.26 27.70
N LEU A 176 -23.92 -10.70 26.50
CA LEU A 176 -24.23 -9.30 26.26
C LEU A 176 -25.58 -8.90 26.89
N ASN A 177 -26.61 -9.70 26.65
CA ASN A 177 -27.96 -9.47 27.17
C ASN A 177 -28.04 -9.56 28.71
N ARG A 178 -27.31 -10.52 29.31
CA ARG A 178 -27.21 -10.66 30.77
C ARG A 178 -26.53 -9.46 31.40
N ASP A 179 -25.42 -9.00 30.82
CA ASP A 179 -24.63 -7.88 31.35
C ASP A 179 -25.42 -6.57 31.19
N HIS A 180 -26.15 -6.41 30.09
CA HIS A 180 -27.08 -5.29 29.88
C HIS A 180 -28.20 -5.26 30.93
N LYS A 181 -28.90 -6.40 31.14
CA LYS A 181 -30.01 -6.49 32.11
C LYS A 181 -29.56 -6.24 33.54
N ARG A 182 -28.30 -6.56 33.87
CA ARG A 182 -27.70 -6.31 35.19
C ARG A 182 -27.18 -4.88 35.37
N GLY A 183 -27.21 -4.06 34.31
CA GLY A 183 -26.62 -2.72 34.32
C GLY A 183 -25.10 -2.75 34.50
N ALA A 184 -24.44 -3.84 34.11
CA ALA A 184 -22.99 -4.00 34.25
C ALA A 184 -22.22 -3.24 33.16
N LEU A 185 -22.87 -2.97 32.02
CA LEU A 185 -22.24 -2.26 30.90
C LEU A 185 -21.97 -0.79 31.26
N ILE A 186 -20.91 -0.22 30.68
CA ILE A 186 -20.55 1.19 30.90
C ILE A 186 -21.52 2.10 30.15
N ASP A 187 -21.99 3.14 30.85
CA ASP A 187 -22.78 4.22 30.27
C ASP A 187 -21.98 5.54 30.38
N LEU A 188 -21.39 5.97 29.26
CA LEU A 188 -20.58 7.20 29.22
C LEU A 188 -21.42 8.50 29.34
N LYS A 189 -22.75 8.41 29.39
CA LYS A 189 -23.62 9.56 29.75
C LYS A 189 -23.56 9.85 31.25
N ARG A 190 -23.20 8.85 32.06
CA ARG A 190 -23.19 8.93 33.54
C ARG A 190 -21.80 9.15 34.14
N GLU A 191 -20.76 8.79 33.42
CA GLU A 191 -19.39 8.95 33.89
C GLU A 191 -18.43 9.40 32.78
N PRO A 192 -17.41 10.23 33.10
CA PRO A 192 -16.37 10.62 32.15
C PRO A 192 -15.57 9.41 31.66
N PHE A 193 -15.17 9.44 30.37
CA PHE A 193 -14.45 8.35 29.73
C PHE A 193 -13.16 7.92 30.46
N ALA A 194 -12.38 8.89 30.98
CA ALA A 194 -11.16 8.59 31.73
C ALA A 194 -11.45 7.75 32.97
N LYS A 195 -12.49 8.10 33.74
CA LYS A 195 -12.91 7.32 34.92
C LYS A 195 -13.44 5.95 34.56
N ALA A 196 -14.19 5.85 33.46
CA ALA A 196 -14.67 4.59 32.92
C ALA A 196 -13.49 3.65 32.56
N ALA A 197 -12.44 4.18 31.91
CA ALA A 197 -11.23 3.43 31.58
C ALA A 197 -10.47 2.92 32.83
N GLU A 198 -10.33 3.77 33.84
CA GLU A 198 -9.70 3.39 35.12
C GLU A 198 -10.53 2.32 35.88
N ARG A 199 -11.85 2.41 35.83
CA ARG A 199 -12.76 1.43 36.42
C ARG A 199 -12.69 0.10 35.68
N ALA A 200 -12.70 0.13 34.36
CA ALA A 200 -12.65 -1.06 33.52
C ALA A 200 -11.40 -1.90 33.75
N LEU A 201 -10.24 -1.30 34.07
CA LEU A 201 -9.01 -2.03 34.39
C LEU A 201 -9.15 -3.03 35.57
N LYS A 202 -10.15 -2.87 36.43
CA LYS A 202 -10.40 -3.76 37.57
C LYS A 202 -11.27 -4.96 37.21
N ASP A 203 -11.81 -4.98 36.00
CA ASP A 203 -12.65 -6.05 35.48
C ASP A 203 -11.78 -7.18 34.88
N PRO A 204 -12.21 -8.44 34.94
CA PRO A 204 -11.54 -9.54 34.26
C PRO A 204 -11.46 -9.38 32.73
N ASP A 205 -12.40 -8.64 32.11
CA ASP A 205 -12.43 -8.37 30.67
C ASP A 205 -12.54 -6.85 30.39
N PRO A 206 -11.46 -6.10 30.64
CA PRO A 206 -11.49 -4.64 30.62
C PRO A 206 -11.82 -4.07 29.25
N SER A 207 -11.37 -4.75 28.18
CA SER A 207 -11.61 -4.30 26.79
C SER A 207 -13.08 -4.43 26.38
N TYR A 208 -13.75 -5.51 26.79
CA TYR A 208 -15.19 -5.70 26.56
C TYR A 208 -16.00 -4.67 27.34
N LEU A 209 -15.68 -4.49 28.62
CA LEU A 209 -16.43 -3.57 29.46
C LEU A 209 -16.31 -2.12 28.99
N LEU A 210 -15.11 -1.64 28.72
CA LEU A 210 -14.91 -0.29 28.17
C LEU A 210 -15.49 -0.17 26.75
N GLY A 211 -15.38 -1.24 25.95
CA GLY A 211 -15.95 -1.32 24.61
C GLY A 211 -17.46 -1.09 24.57
N SER A 212 -18.20 -1.60 25.58
CA SER A 212 -19.64 -1.38 25.67
C SER A 212 -19.99 0.12 25.81
N GLY A 213 -19.22 0.86 26.61
CA GLY A 213 -19.39 2.31 26.75
C GLY A 213 -19.08 3.07 25.46
N VAL A 214 -17.97 2.72 24.80
CA VAL A 214 -17.60 3.34 23.51
C VAL A 214 -18.66 3.05 22.47
N ALA A 215 -19.08 1.80 22.29
CA ALA A 215 -20.14 1.44 21.33
C ALA A 215 -21.47 2.13 21.62
N GLY A 216 -21.86 2.25 22.89
CA GLY A 216 -23.05 2.98 23.31
C GLY A 216 -23.00 4.47 22.94
N ALA A 217 -21.84 5.11 23.09
CA ALA A 217 -21.65 6.53 22.72
C ALA A 217 -21.73 6.76 21.19
N LEU A 218 -21.44 5.75 20.37
CA LEU A 218 -21.56 5.82 18.92
C LEU A 218 -23.00 5.65 18.40
N ALA A 219 -23.92 5.17 19.22
CA ALA A 219 -25.30 4.91 18.84
C ALA A 219 -26.04 6.13 18.28
N GLU A 220 -25.73 7.31 18.80
CA GLU A 220 -26.34 8.58 18.42
C GLU A 220 -25.67 9.29 17.25
N ALA A 221 -24.61 8.70 16.69
CA ALA A 221 -23.89 9.31 15.58
C ALA A 221 -24.71 9.29 14.30
N THR A 222 -24.73 10.42 13.60
CA THR A 222 -25.54 10.64 12.39
C THR A 222 -24.82 10.24 11.10
N SER A 223 -23.49 10.15 11.12
CA SER A 223 -22.64 9.78 9.98
C SER A 223 -21.41 9.00 10.46
N TRP A 224 -20.66 8.43 9.51
CA TRP A 224 -19.39 7.79 9.81
C TRP A 224 -18.34 8.80 10.29
N SER A 225 -18.32 9.99 9.69
CA SER A 225 -17.45 11.08 10.13
C SER A 225 -17.78 11.55 11.55
N ASP A 226 -19.08 11.62 11.92
CA ASP A 226 -19.51 11.94 13.29
C ASP A 226 -19.02 10.85 14.28
N LYS A 227 -19.05 9.57 13.90
CA LYS A 227 -18.46 8.50 14.72
C LYS A 227 -16.98 8.71 14.96
N VAL A 228 -16.22 9.04 13.91
CA VAL A 228 -14.78 9.32 14.04
C VAL A 228 -14.55 10.52 14.97
N VAL A 229 -15.32 11.61 14.84
CA VAL A 229 -15.20 12.78 15.72
C VAL A 229 -15.43 12.38 17.18
N ARG A 230 -16.50 11.63 17.49
CA ARG A 230 -16.80 11.16 18.84
C ARG A 230 -15.71 10.25 19.41
N LEU A 231 -15.14 9.37 18.58
CA LEU A 231 -14.00 8.51 18.97
C LEU A 231 -12.75 9.34 19.29
N LEU A 232 -12.49 10.38 18.50
CA LEU A 232 -11.38 11.30 18.75
C LEU A 232 -11.61 12.19 19.99
N ASP A 233 -12.86 12.59 20.27
CA ASP A 233 -13.22 13.29 21.51
C ASP A 233 -12.93 12.41 22.74
N MET A 234 -13.27 11.11 22.66
CA MET A 234 -12.92 10.16 23.72
C MET A 234 -11.41 9.95 23.83
N ALA A 235 -10.67 9.93 22.71
CA ALA A 235 -9.23 9.81 22.72
C ALA A 235 -8.56 11.02 23.40
N ASP A 236 -9.03 12.23 23.12
CA ASP A 236 -8.56 13.46 23.77
C ASP A 236 -8.92 13.50 25.27
N ALA A 237 -10.07 12.90 25.64
CA ALA A 237 -10.51 12.77 27.03
C ALA A 237 -9.92 11.53 27.76
N ALA A 238 -9.07 10.73 27.11
CA ALA A 238 -8.44 9.56 27.71
C ALA A 238 -7.48 9.94 28.86
N PRO A 239 -7.20 9.03 29.81
CA PRO A 239 -6.21 9.28 30.85
C PRO A 239 -4.87 9.77 30.29
N ALA A 240 -4.15 10.64 31.02
CA ALA A 240 -2.92 11.25 30.52
C ALA A 240 -1.80 10.24 30.27
N SER A 241 -1.74 9.15 31.06
CA SER A 241 -0.70 8.11 30.97
C SER A 241 -1.14 6.82 31.66
N GLY A 242 -0.30 5.80 31.57
CA GLY A 242 -0.44 4.53 32.29
C GLY A 242 -1.39 3.52 31.62
N PRO A 243 -1.65 2.37 32.29
CA PRO A 243 -2.41 1.26 31.70
C PRO A 243 -3.84 1.65 31.26
N ALA A 244 -4.49 2.59 31.97
CA ALA A 244 -5.82 3.07 31.61
C ALA A 244 -5.83 3.83 30.28
N ARG A 245 -4.77 4.60 29.99
CA ARG A 245 -4.61 5.24 28.69
C ARG A 245 -4.40 4.21 27.59
N THR A 246 -3.53 3.23 27.80
CA THR A 246 -3.28 2.16 26.84
C THR A 246 -4.56 1.41 26.50
N LEU A 247 -5.32 1.02 27.53
CA LEU A 247 -6.63 0.38 27.35
C LEU A 247 -7.59 1.28 26.57
N ALA A 248 -7.73 2.54 26.97
CA ALA A 248 -8.63 3.51 26.34
C ALA A 248 -8.34 3.65 24.84
N LEU A 249 -7.09 3.90 24.47
CA LEU A 249 -6.69 4.07 23.06
C LEU A 249 -6.83 2.77 22.27
N SER A 250 -6.49 1.61 22.83
CA SER A 250 -6.65 0.32 22.16
C SER A 250 -8.12 -0.04 21.88
N VAL A 251 -9.04 0.38 22.75
CA VAL A 251 -10.48 0.17 22.54
C VAL A 251 -11.05 1.12 21.48
N ILE A 252 -10.64 2.40 21.49
CA ILE A 252 -11.05 3.41 20.50
C ILE A 252 -10.51 3.06 19.10
N GLU A 253 -9.30 2.54 19.02
CA GLU A 253 -8.65 2.19 17.75
C GLU A 253 -9.47 1.18 16.92
N LYS A 254 -10.11 0.23 17.57
CA LYS A 254 -10.85 -0.85 16.90
C LYS A 254 -11.97 -0.33 15.99
N PRO A 255 -12.96 0.45 16.47
CA PRO A 255 -13.98 0.99 15.60
C PRO A 255 -13.43 1.99 14.57
N ILE A 256 -12.37 2.74 14.86
CA ILE A 256 -11.70 3.60 13.85
C ILE A 256 -11.15 2.74 12.71
N ALA A 257 -10.45 1.65 13.02
CA ALA A 257 -9.92 0.74 12.01
C ALA A 257 -11.03 0.16 11.13
N GLU A 258 -12.15 -0.25 11.73
CA GLU A 258 -13.30 -0.81 11.02
C GLU A 258 -14.01 0.22 10.12
N ILE A 259 -14.16 1.47 10.58
CA ILE A 259 -14.71 2.56 9.76
C ILE A 259 -13.82 2.82 8.53
N LEU A 260 -12.51 2.84 8.72
CA LEU A 260 -11.56 3.14 7.64
C LEU A 260 -11.32 1.97 6.67
N THR A 261 -11.57 0.74 7.09
CA THR A 261 -11.55 -0.43 6.19
C THR A 261 -12.84 -0.58 5.41
N GLY A 262 -13.97 -0.12 5.96
CA GLY A 262 -15.26 -0.09 5.29
C GLY A 262 -15.33 0.96 4.17
N LYS A 263 -15.92 0.59 3.02
CA LYS A 263 -16.04 1.49 1.87
C LYS A 263 -16.85 2.75 2.20
N ALA A 264 -18.00 2.58 2.86
CA ALA A 264 -18.91 3.68 3.20
C ALA A 264 -18.28 4.62 4.23
N GLY A 265 -17.62 4.08 5.25
CA GLY A 265 -16.97 4.85 6.31
C GLY A 265 -15.81 5.67 5.77
N LEU A 266 -14.94 5.04 4.97
CA LEU A 266 -13.83 5.76 4.34
C LEU A 266 -14.33 6.86 3.39
N ALA A 267 -15.28 6.57 2.51
CA ALA A 267 -15.82 7.55 1.57
C ALA A 267 -16.46 8.77 2.26
N ASP A 268 -17.09 8.58 3.41
CA ASP A 268 -17.66 9.67 4.19
C ASP A 268 -16.59 10.57 4.83
N LEU A 269 -15.41 10.02 5.12
CA LEU A 269 -14.31 10.74 5.75
C LEU A 269 -13.41 11.48 4.74
N ILE A 270 -13.05 10.83 3.62
CA ILE A 270 -12.07 11.36 2.66
C ILE A 270 -12.69 11.93 1.39
N GLY A 271 -14.00 11.74 1.17
CA GLY A 271 -14.75 12.16 -0.01
C GLY A 271 -15.36 10.99 -0.77
N ARG A 272 -16.50 11.25 -1.39
CA ARG A 272 -17.25 10.30 -2.21
C ARG A 272 -16.84 10.44 -3.68
N ASP A 273 -17.08 9.40 -4.45
CA ASP A 273 -16.87 9.38 -5.92
C ASP A 273 -15.43 9.69 -6.38
N LEU A 274 -14.45 9.40 -5.52
CA LEU A 274 -13.05 9.50 -5.87
C LEU A 274 -12.65 8.34 -6.78
N ASP A 275 -11.84 8.64 -7.81
CA ASP A 275 -11.12 7.59 -8.53
C ASP A 275 -9.98 7.02 -7.65
N VAL A 276 -9.31 5.98 -8.13
CA VAL A 276 -8.24 5.31 -7.37
C VAL A 276 -7.13 6.28 -6.97
N GLY A 277 -6.76 7.21 -7.86
CA GLY A 277 -5.74 8.22 -7.59
C GLY A 277 -6.18 9.22 -6.52
N GLY A 278 -7.43 9.67 -6.57
CA GLY A 278 -8.03 10.56 -5.56
C GLY A 278 -8.12 9.90 -4.19
N GLU A 279 -8.56 8.65 -4.14
CA GLU A 279 -8.60 7.87 -2.89
C GLU A 279 -7.20 7.71 -2.30
N LEU A 280 -6.20 7.30 -3.10
CA LEU A 280 -4.83 7.18 -2.65
C LEU A 280 -4.22 8.52 -2.22
N ALA A 281 -4.54 9.62 -2.91
CA ALA A 281 -4.09 10.96 -2.53
C ALA A 281 -4.64 11.35 -1.15
N ALA A 282 -5.93 11.13 -0.92
CA ALA A 282 -6.59 11.42 0.35
C ALA A 282 -6.04 10.54 1.48
N LEU A 283 -5.87 9.23 1.25
CA LEU A 283 -5.26 8.31 2.20
C LEU A 283 -3.82 8.69 2.53
N THR A 284 -3.01 9.01 1.51
CA THR A 284 -1.62 9.46 1.71
C THR A 284 -1.57 10.73 2.54
N ARG A 285 -2.45 11.69 2.27
CA ARG A 285 -2.55 12.93 3.05
C ARG A 285 -2.99 12.67 4.49
N LEU A 286 -3.88 11.69 4.71
CA LEU A 286 -4.34 11.30 6.05
C LEU A 286 -3.18 10.73 6.90
N VAL A 287 -2.36 9.85 6.33
CA VAL A 287 -1.32 9.12 7.07
C VAL A 287 0.05 9.82 7.07
N ALA A 288 0.28 10.76 6.15
CA ALA A 288 1.54 11.45 5.93
C ALA A 288 1.34 12.98 5.81
N ALA A 289 0.44 13.55 6.60
CA ALA A 289 0.04 14.95 6.52
C ALA A 289 1.24 15.91 6.52
N ASP A 290 2.20 15.71 7.43
CA ASP A 290 3.39 16.57 7.56
C ASP A 290 4.28 16.50 6.32
N ALA A 291 4.47 15.30 5.75
CA ALA A 291 5.27 15.11 4.55
C ALA A 291 4.60 15.77 3.33
N VAL A 292 3.29 15.61 3.18
CA VAL A 292 2.51 16.25 2.11
C VAL A 292 2.54 17.77 2.23
N GLU A 293 2.38 18.31 3.43
CA GLU A 293 2.43 19.75 3.68
C GLU A 293 3.80 20.34 3.33
N LEU A 294 4.89 19.69 3.77
CA LEU A 294 6.25 20.10 3.45
C LEU A 294 6.49 20.08 1.93
N LEU A 295 6.08 19.01 1.24
CA LEU A 295 6.22 18.89 -0.21
C LEU A 295 5.41 19.92 -0.97
N THR A 296 4.19 20.24 -0.51
CA THR A 296 3.31 21.23 -1.14
C THR A 296 3.92 22.65 -1.06
N ARG A 297 4.68 22.96 -0.02
CA ARG A 297 5.43 24.24 0.09
C ARG A 297 6.55 24.34 -0.93
N HIS A 298 7.22 23.23 -1.24
CA HIS A 298 8.31 23.19 -2.23
C HIS A 298 7.82 23.00 -3.66
N ASP A 299 6.74 22.24 -3.86
CA ASP A 299 6.12 21.99 -5.17
C ASP A 299 4.59 22.12 -5.06
N PRO A 300 4.05 23.28 -5.40
CA PRO A 300 2.61 23.54 -5.36
C PRO A 300 1.75 22.57 -6.19
N LYS A 301 2.33 21.91 -7.23
CA LYS A 301 1.63 20.91 -8.02
C LYS A 301 1.22 19.70 -7.19
N VAL A 302 1.99 19.35 -6.17
CA VAL A 302 1.62 18.28 -5.21
C VAL A 302 0.29 18.61 -4.53
N GLY A 303 0.12 19.86 -4.08
CA GLY A 303 -1.12 20.31 -3.45
C GLY A 303 -2.33 20.31 -4.38
N GLN A 304 -2.14 20.51 -5.71
CA GLN A 304 -3.22 20.47 -6.69
C GLN A 304 -3.79 19.06 -6.89
N VAL A 305 -2.92 18.04 -6.84
CA VAL A 305 -3.33 16.63 -7.05
C VAL A 305 -3.69 15.91 -5.74
N MET A 306 -3.32 16.48 -4.61
CA MET A 306 -3.64 15.98 -3.27
C MET A 306 -4.62 16.93 -2.56
N PRO A 307 -5.93 16.77 -2.72
CA PRO A 307 -6.92 17.70 -2.20
C PRO A 307 -6.86 17.78 -0.66
N PRO A 308 -7.26 18.92 -0.07
CA PRO A 308 -7.35 19.06 1.38
C PRO A 308 -8.39 18.10 1.95
N LEU A 309 -8.14 17.62 3.16
CA LEU A 309 -9.07 16.78 3.92
C LEU A 309 -10.00 17.65 4.77
N GLY A 310 -11.19 17.12 5.09
CA GLY A 310 -12.09 17.73 6.07
C GLY A 310 -11.55 17.65 7.50
N ASP A 311 -12.13 18.43 8.41
CA ASP A 311 -11.65 18.61 9.79
C ASP A 311 -11.52 17.29 10.57
N ALA A 312 -12.48 16.38 10.44
CA ALA A 312 -12.44 15.07 11.09
C ALA A 312 -11.23 14.24 10.63
N ALA A 313 -10.97 14.23 9.32
CA ALA A 313 -9.83 13.52 8.74
C ALA A 313 -8.50 14.18 9.13
N LEU A 314 -8.43 15.52 9.15
CA LEU A 314 -7.22 16.25 9.61
C LEU A 314 -6.93 15.96 11.09
N ARG A 315 -7.95 15.91 11.93
CA ARG A 315 -7.79 15.59 13.36
C ARG A 315 -7.33 14.14 13.54
N LEU A 316 -7.90 13.19 12.80
CA LEU A 316 -7.43 11.79 12.79
C LEU A 316 -5.99 11.70 12.32
N GLY A 317 -5.60 12.42 11.27
CA GLY A 317 -4.23 12.47 10.76
C GLY A 317 -3.20 12.89 11.82
N LYS A 318 -3.55 13.84 12.69
CA LYS A 318 -2.69 14.24 13.84
C LYS A 318 -2.48 13.08 14.82
N TRP A 319 -3.51 12.32 15.12
CA TRP A 319 -3.42 11.14 15.99
C TRP A 319 -2.56 10.05 15.35
N LEU A 320 -2.70 9.81 14.04
CA LEU A 320 -1.89 8.85 13.29
C LEU A 320 -0.41 9.26 13.23
N GLY A 321 -0.12 10.56 13.18
CA GLY A 321 1.24 11.09 13.22
C GLY A 321 1.93 10.99 14.59
N ALA A 322 1.16 10.87 15.67
CA ALA A 322 1.66 10.83 17.05
C ALA A 322 1.94 9.40 17.58
N GLU A 323 2.23 8.45 16.70
CA GLU A 323 2.49 7.02 17.04
C GLU A 323 1.31 6.26 17.69
N ALA A 324 0.16 6.90 17.88
CA ALA A 324 -1.07 6.23 18.29
C ALA A 324 -1.71 5.48 17.12
N PHE A 325 -2.60 4.54 17.42
CA PHE A 325 -3.39 3.79 16.44
C PHE A 325 -2.55 3.02 15.41
N GLU A 326 -1.69 2.12 15.91
CA GLU A 326 -0.81 1.29 15.09
C GLU A 326 -1.58 0.32 14.16
N GLU A 327 -2.68 -0.26 14.65
CA GLU A 327 -3.57 -1.14 13.87
C GLU A 327 -4.16 -0.37 12.67
N VAL A 328 -4.63 0.85 12.91
CA VAL A 328 -5.15 1.74 11.86
C VAL A 328 -4.08 2.08 10.84
N ARG A 329 -2.89 2.51 11.27
CA ARG A 329 -1.77 2.84 10.36
C ARG A 329 -1.39 1.65 9.51
N THR A 330 -1.25 0.48 10.12
CA THR A 330 -0.90 -0.76 9.42
C THR A 330 -1.98 -1.14 8.40
N GLY A 331 -3.25 -1.04 8.77
CA GLY A 331 -4.39 -1.30 7.87
C GLY A 331 -4.41 -0.35 6.67
N LEU A 332 -4.23 0.94 6.91
CA LEU A 332 -4.17 1.95 5.84
C LEU A 332 -2.96 1.77 4.94
N GLY A 333 -1.79 1.45 5.51
CA GLY A 333 -0.59 1.14 4.74
C GLY A 333 -0.77 -0.05 3.81
N LYS A 334 -1.31 -1.16 4.31
CA LYS A 334 -1.66 -2.34 3.49
C LYS A 334 -2.65 -2.00 2.39
N ARG A 335 -3.66 -1.16 2.67
CA ARG A 335 -4.63 -0.70 1.67
C ARG A 335 -3.95 0.12 0.58
N ILE A 336 -3.12 1.09 0.94
CA ILE A 336 -2.36 1.91 -0.02
C ILE A 336 -1.52 1.02 -0.94
N LEU A 337 -0.76 0.07 -0.40
CA LEU A 337 0.05 -0.85 -1.20
C LEU A 337 -0.79 -1.74 -2.12
N ARG A 338 -1.93 -2.24 -1.63
CA ARG A 338 -2.84 -3.06 -2.43
C ARG A 338 -3.39 -2.28 -3.63
N GLU A 339 -3.84 -1.04 -3.43
CA GLU A 339 -4.37 -0.21 -4.50
C GLU A 339 -3.26 0.24 -5.48
N LEU A 340 -2.05 0.54 -4.98
CA LEU A 340 -0.90 0.83 -5.84
C LEU A 340 -0.51 -0.37 -6.71
N ASN A 341 -0.57 -1.58 -6.20
CA ASN A 341 -0.28 -2.80 -6.96
C ASN A 341 -1.47 -3.30 -7.80
N GLY A 342 -2.64 -2.68 -7.65
CA GLY A 342 -3.85 -3.05 -8.39
C GLY A 342 -3.76 -2.74 -9.89
N PRO A 343 -4.58 -3.41 -10.73
CA PRO A 343 -4.55 -3.23 -12.19
C PRO A 343 -5.27 -1.96 -12.65
N ARG A 344 -6.09 -1.33 -11.82
CA ARG A 344 -6.88 -0.15 -12.19
C ARG A 344 -5.98 1.07 -12.33
N ARG A 345 -6.22 1.90 -13.34
CA ARG A 345 -5.52 3.18 -13.51
C ARG A 345 -5.88 4.14 -12.37
N LEU A 346 -4.92 4.99 -11.99
CA LEU A 346 -5.14 6.01 -10.95
C LEU A 346 -6.10 7.10 -11.45
N ARG A 347 -5.96 7.50 -12.72
CA ARG A 347 -6.79 8.48 -13.43
C ARG A 347 -7.26 7.86 -14.76
N PRO A 348 -8.35 7.06 -14.79
CA PRO A 348 -8.74 6.30 -15.97
C PRO A 348 -9.00 7.16 -17.21
N SER A 349 -9.52 8.37 -17.04
CA SER A 349 -9.91 9.28 -18.10
C SER A 349 -8.83 10.29 -18.51
N ASP A 350 -7.71 10.39 -17.76
CA ASP A 350 -6.68 11.41 -18.00
C ASP A 350 -5.27 10.83 -17.80
N ALA A 351 -4.58 10.60 -18.91
CA ALA A 351 -3.23 10.03 -18.90
C ALA A 351 -2.17 11.04 -18.39
N ILE A 352 -2.41 12.35 -18.54
CA ILE A 352 -1.50 13.38 -18.01
C ILE A 352 -1.62 13.42 -16.48
N ALA A 353 -2.83 13.53 -16.00
CA ALA A 353 -3.10 13.50 -14.56
C ALA A 353 -2.65 12.19 -13.88
N GLU A 354 -2.61 11.06 -14.62
CA GLU A 354 -2.07 9.78 -14.12
C GLU A 354 -0.60 9.89 -13.73
N ILE A 355 0.22 10.58 -14.52
CA ILE A 355 1.66 10.77 -14.23
C ILE A 355 1.84 11.74 -13.08
N ASP A 356 1.07 12.82 -13.03
CA ASP A 356 1.16 13.84 -11.99
C ASP A 356 0.77 13.28 -10.62
N ILE A 357 -0.31 12.49 -10.55
CA ILE A 357 -0.72 11.85 -9.30
C ILE A 357 0.29 10.77 -8.87
N LEU A 358 0.82 9.96 -9.79
CA LEU A 358 1.84 8.97 -9.47
C LEU A 358 3.08 9.64 -8.86
N ARG A 359 3.56 10.75 -9.46
CA ARG A 359 4.68 11.53 -8.96
C ARG A 359 4.41 12.07 -7.56
N ALA A 360 3.27 12.70 -7.34
CA ALA A 360 2.91 13.27 -6.04
C ALA A 360 2.82 12.19 -4.94
N LEU A 361 2.20 11.05 -5.25
CA LEU A 361 2.11 9.90 -4.34
C LEU A 361 3.50 9.33 -4.03
N ALA A 362 4.35 9.16 -5.06
CA ALA A 362 5.71 8.63 -4.88
C ALA A 362 6.56 9.52 -3.98
N MET A 363 6.53 10.82 -4.19
CA MET A 363 7.25 11.79 -3.35
C MET A 363 6.75 11.75 -1.90
N SER A 364 5.44 11.77 -1.71
CA SER A 364 4.82 11.83 -0.36
C SER A 364 5.02 10.54 0.42
N LEU A 365 4.79 9.37 -0.19
CA LEU A 365 4.96 8.08 0.47
C LEU A 365 6.43 7.74 0.71
N THR A 366 7.35 8.15 -0.18
CA THR A 366 8.80 8.01 0.06
C THR A 366 9.25 8.88 1.23
N ALA A 367 8.73 10.11 1.34
CA ALA A 367 9.05 11.00 2.47
C ALA A 367 8.48 10.48 3.81
N ALA A 368 7.39 9.71 3.78
CA ALA A 368 6.79 9.07 4.94
C ALA A 368 7.28 7.62 5.18
N ALA A 369 8.16 7.10 4.31
CA ALA A 369 8.68 5.75 4.44
C ALA A 369 9.45 5.56 5.76
N GLY A 370 9.38 4.34 6.29
CA GLY A 370 9.95 3.98 7.60
C GLY A 370 9.01 4.22 8.78
N ARG A 371 8.04 5.16 8.68
CA ARG A 371 7.00 5.35 9.71
C ARG A 371 5.71 4.61 9.40
N LEU A 372 5.33 4.56 8.13
CA LEU A 372 4.07 3.96 7.66
C LEU A 372 4.29 2.63 6.96
N LEU A 373 5.24 2.58 6.05
CA LEU A 373 5.54 1.45 5.18
C LEU A 373 7.06 1.31 5.01
N PRO A 374 7.59 0.09 4.82
CA PRO A 374 8.97 -0.12 4.43
C PRO A 374 9.27 0.57 3.10
N LEU A 375 10.41 1.24 3.00
CA LEU A 375 10.82 1.97 1.79
C LEU A 375 10.87 1.04 0.57
N GLU A 376 11.34 -0.17 0.74
CA GLU A 376 11.44 -1.16 -0.33
C GLU A 376 10.09 -1.55 -0.92
N GLU A 377 9.07 -1.73 -0.07
CA GLU A 377 7.70 -2.03 -0.51
C GLU A 377 7.11 -0.86 -1.30
N VAL A 378 7.33 0.36 -0.82
CA VAL A 378 6.90 1.60 -1.52
C VAL A 378 7.57 1.69 -2.89
N GLN A 379 8.89 1.53 -2.96
CA GLN A 379 9.64 1.58 -4.22
C GLN A 379 9.22 0.46 -5.19
N SER A 380 9.02 -0.75 -4.68
CA SER A 380 8.56 -1.89 -5.49
C SER A 380 7.17 -1.63 -6.07
N ALA A 381 6.22 -1.14 -5.27
CA ALA A 381 4.86 -0.83 -5.72
C ALA A 381 4.86 0.25 -6.81
N PHE A 382 5.62 1.33 -6.64
CA PHE A 382 5.73 2.38 -7.66
C PHE A 382 6.46 1.91 -8.92
N SER A 383 7.47 1.03 -8.78
CA SER A 383 8.13 0.43 -9.94
C SER A 383 7.16 -0.47 -10.73
N ALA A 384 6.36 -1.28 -10.04
CA ALA A 384 5.34 -2.11 -10.67
C ALA A 384 4.27 -1.24 -11.37
N ARG A 385 3.79 -0.18 -10.72
CA ARG A 385 2.83 0.77 -11.29
C ARG A 385 3.40 1.48 -12.52
N SER A 386 4.64 1.96 -12.46
CA SER A 386 5.31 2.64 -13.57
C SER A 386 5.46 1.77 -14.82
N ARG A 387 5.49 0.44 -14.68
CA ARG A 387 5.52 -0.48 -15.82
C ARG A 387 4.31 -0.33 -16.72
N MET A 388 3.16 0.00 -16.17
CA MET A 388 1.92 0.22 -16.91
C MET A 388 1.97 1.50 -17.76
N LEU A 389 2.74 2.51 -17.32
CA LEU A 389 2.84 3.81 -17.97
C LEU A 389 3.80 3.82 -19.19
N VAL A 390 4.58 2.77 -19.38
CA VAL A 390 5.53 2.66 -20.50
C VAL A 390 5.05 1.68 -21.58
N THR A 391 3.80 1.23 -21.50
CA THR A 391 3.15 0.41 -22.54
C THR A 391 2.74 1.27 -23.73
N GLY A 392 2.67 0.66 -24.92
CA GLY A 392 2.26 1.36 -26.16
C GLY A 392 0.88 2.02 -26.05
N ASP A 393 -0.09 1.31 -25.46
CA ASP A 393 -1.46 1.81 -25.26
C ASP A 393 -1.49 3.05 -24.37
N PHE A 394 -0.74 3.03 -23.26
CA PHE A 394 -0.66 4.19 -22.38
C PHE A 394 0.04 5.37 -23.06
N VAL A 395 1.21 5.13 -23.67
CA VAL A 395 1.99 6.18 -24.33
C VAL A 395 1.18 6.81 -25.49
N GLY A 396 0.47 6.00 -26.28
CA GLY A 396 -0.44 6.50 -27.32
C GLY A 396 -1.54 7.40 -26.75
N ALA A 397 -2.21 6.97 -25.68
CA ALA A 397 -3.24 7.78 -25.00
C ALA A 397 -2.66 9.06 -24.36
N TYR A 398 -1.44 8.98 -23.81
CA TYR A 398 -0.75 10.11 -23.19
C TYR A 398 -0.31 11.17 -24.19
N LEU A 399 0.21 10.76 -25.36
CA LEU A 399 0.60 11.68 -26.41
C LEU A 399 -0.62 12.27 -27.12
N GLY A 400 -1.71 11.51 -27.26
CA GLY A 400 -2.92 11.94 -27.96
C GLY A 400 -2.67 12.26 -29.41
N THR A 401 -3.51 13.12 -29.98
CA THR A 401 -3.39 13.57 -31.39
C THR A 401 -3.17 15.08 -31.46
N GLY A 402 -2.44 15.53 -32.50
CA GLY A 402 -2.29 16.96 -32.82
C GLY A 402 -1.10 17.67 -32.17
N ARG A 403 -0.26 16.98 -31.38
CA ARG A 403 1.00 17.56 -30.88
C ARG A 403 2.05 17.69 -32.01
N THR A 404 2.89 18.70 -31.90
CA THR A 404 4.13 18.77 -32.67
C THR A 404 5.12 17.71 -32.24
N ALA A 405 6.13 17.38 -33.01
CA ALA A 405 7.14 16.41 -32.66
C ALA A 405 7.96 16.85 -31.41
N PHE A 406 8.19 18.15 -31.28
CA PHE A 406 8.86 18.71 -30.13
C PHE A 406 8.01 18.62 -28.84
N GLU A 407 6.71 18.87 -28.95
CA GLU A 407 5.78 18.70 -27.80
C GLU A 407 5.66 17.25 -27.40
N GLU A 408 5.67 16.30 -28.31
CA GLU A 408 5.72 14.86 -28.01
C GLU A 408 7.02 14.50 -27.28
N ALA A 409 8.18 15.01 -27.77
CA ALA A 409 9.45 14.78 -27.09
C ALA A 409 9.46 15.34 -25.66
N LYS A 410 8.93 16.54 -25.44
CA LYS A 410 8.79 17.13 -24.08
C LYS A 410 7.89 16.29 -23.18
N ALA A 411 6.77 15.79 -23.70
CA ALA A 411 5.88 14.92 -22.95
C ALA A 411 6.58 13.60 -22.59
N LEU A 412 7.33 13.00 -23.51
CA LEU A 412 8.09 11.78 -23.26
C LEU A 412 9.26 11.98 -22.28
N VAL A 413 9.88 13.17 -22.26
CA VAL A 413 10.85 13.53 -21.22
C VAL A 413 10.18 13.55 -19.85
N TRP A 414 9.00 14.19 -19.76
CA TRP A 414 8.22 14.21 -18.50
C TRP A 414 7.85 12.80 -18.03
N LEU A 415 7.42 11.94 -18.94
CA LEU A 415 7.17 10.53 -18.65
C LEU A 415 8.44 9.83 -18.12
N THR A 416 9.57 9.98 -18.83
CA THR A 416 10.86 9.36 -18.49
C THR A 416 11.39 9.83 -17.12
N GLU A 417 11.21 11.10 -16.80
CA GLU A 417 11.60 11.68 -15.53
C GLU A 417 10.79 11.07 -14.36
N ASN A 418 9.49 10.88 -14.55
CA ASN A 418 8.55 10.53 -13.49
C ASN A 418 8.26 9.03 -13.32
N VAL A 419 8.63 8.17 -14.28
CA VAL A 419 8.55 6.72 -14.08
C VAL A 419 9.64 6.24 -13.10
N ILE A 420 9.29 5.27 -12.28
CA ILE A 420 10.14 4.73 -11.23
C ILE A 420 10.68 3.36 -11.65
N GLY A 421 11.96 3.11 -11.35
CA GLY A 421 12.67 1.88 -11.69
C GLY A 421 13.48 1.99 -12.99
N ALA A 422 14.73 1.51 -12.95
CA ALA A 422 15.68 1.62 -14.07
C ALA A 422 15.18 0.97 -15.36
N ALA A 423 14.48 -0.16 -15.27
CA ALA A 423 13.88 -0.84 -16.42
C ALA A 423 12.78 0.02 -17.08
N ASN A 424 11.93 0.66 -16.28
CA ASN A 424 10.86 1.53 -16.77
C ASN A 424 11.44 2.80 -17.42
N LYS A 425 12.48 3.38 -16.82
CA LYS A 425 13.18 4.54 -17.41
C LYS A 425 13.79 4.19 -18.77
N ARG A 426 14.44 3.01 -18.89
CA ARG A 426 14.95 2.53 -20.19
C ARG A 426 13.85 2.32 -21.23
N ASN A 427 12.67 1.83 -20.81
CA ASN A 427 11.55 1.65 -21.74
C ASN A 427 10.94 2.99 -22.14
N ALA A 428 10.81 3.94 -21.22
CA ALA A 428 10.37 5.30 -21.55
C ALA A 428 11.37 6.01 -22.48
N SER A 429 12.69 5.86 -22.25
CA SER A 429 13.71 6.45 -23.11
C SER A 429 13.71 5.89 -24.53
N LYS A 430 13.29 4.62 -24.74
CA LYS A 430 13.11 4.07 -26.09
C LYS A 430 12.02 4.81 -26.88
N TRP A 431 10.90 5.12 -26.25
CA TRP A 431 9.85 5.93 -26.88
C TRP A 431 10.37 7.32 -27.23
N LEU A 432 11.08 7.95 -26.30
CA LEU A 432 11.69 9.26 -26.53
C LEU A 432 12.75 9.21 -27.64
N SER A 433 13.61 8.19 -27.66
CA SER A 433 14.60 7.98 -28.73
C SER A 433 13.94 7.81 -30.10
N GLY A 434 12.86 7.02 -30.16
CA GLY A 434 12.08 6.88 -31.37
C GLY A 434 11.48 8.21 -31.88
N CYS A 435 10.96 9.03 -30.97
CA CYS A 435 10.41 10.35 -31.29
C CYS A 435 11.49 11.30 -31.84
N VAL A 436 12.62 11.46 -31.16
CA VAL A 436 13.68 12.41 -31.54
C VAL A 436 14.49 11.94 -32.75
N SER A 437 14.48 10.65 -33.09
CA SER A 437 15.09 10.09 -34.28
C SER A 437 14.15 10.08 -35.51
N ALA A 438 12.89 10.44 -35.33
CA ALA A 438 11.91 10.44 -36.42
C ALA A 438 12.14 11.62 -37.37
N LEU A 439 11.92 11.39 -38.68
CA LEU A 439 12.02 12.43 -39.71
C LEU A 439 11.15 13.66 -39.40
N ARG A 440 9.99 13.45 -38.78
CA ARG A 440 9.08 14.53 -38.37
C ARG A 440 9.77 15.49 -37.38
N PHE A 441 10.48 14.97 -36.38
CA PHE A 441 11.22 15.78 -35.41
C PHE A 441 12.39 16.53 -36.09
N GLU A 442 13.14 15.83 -36.91
CA GLU A 442 14.25 16.42 -37.66
C GLU A 442 13.76 17.55 -38.56
N THR A 443 12.65 17.36 -39.28
CA THR A 443 12.07 18.38 -40.18
C THR A 443 11.61 19.60 -39.38
N GLU A 444 10.93 19.40 -38.26
CA GLU A 444 10.49 20.49 -37.37
C GLU A 444 11.68 21.29 -36.82
N MET A 445 12.75 20.62 -36.44
CA MET A 445 13.96 21.30 -35.94
C MET A 445 14.77 21.99 -37.05
N LYS A 446 14.69 21.57 -38.29
CA LYS A 446 15.37 22.23 -39.43
C LYS A 446 14.57 23.37 -40.00
N SER A 447 13.27 23.23 -40.17
CA SER A 447 12.42 24.13 -40.97
C SER A 447 11.13 24.57 -40.27
N GLY A 448 11.02 24.41 -38.93
CA GLY A 448 9.89 24.90 -38.16
C GLY A 448 9.73 26.42 -38.17
N ALA A 449 8.58 26.91 -37.69
CA ALA A 449 8.22 28.33 -37.69
C ALA A 449 9.16 29.23 -36.87
N GLU A 450 9.84 28.65 -35.87
CA GLU A 450 10.77 29.37 -34.97
C GLU A 450 12.07 29.76 -35.68
N THR A 451 12.74 30.79 -35.17
CA THR A 451 14.08 31.14 -35.65
C THR A 451 15.08 30.02 -35.41
N PRO A 452 16.13 29.89 -36.23
CA PRO A 452 17.16 28.87 -36.01
C PRO A 452 17.78 28.90 -34.60
N ALA A 453 18.10 30.07 -34.08
CA ALA A 453 18.64 30.24 -32.75
C ALA A 453 17.65 29.80 -31.66
N ALA A 454 16.36 30.07 -31.82
CA ALA A 454 15.32 29.64 -30.91
C ALA A 454 15.20 28.09 -30.90
N ARG A 455 15.22 27.46 -32.08
CA ARG A 455 15.18 25.99 -32.21
C ARG A 455 16.40 25.31 -31.54
N LEU A 456 17.60 25.87 -31.72
CA LEU A 456 18.80 25.38 -31.03
C LEU A 456 18.66 25.52 -29.50
N GLY A 457 18.08 26.64 -29.05
CA GLY A 457 17.76 26.86 -27.63
C GLY A 457 16.79 25.82 -27.08
N LEU A 458 15.77 25.45 -27.85
CA LEU A 458 14.81 24.40 -27.51
C LEU A 458 15.47 23.02 -27.42
N LEU A 459 16.33 22.65 -28.37
CA LEU A 459 17.10 21.41 -28.37
C LEU A 459 18.03 21.33 -27.13
N ALA A 460 18.76 22.41 -26.84
CA ALA A 460 19.63 22.46 -25.66
C ALA A 460 18.84 22.40 -24.36
N ALA A 461 17.64 22.97 -24.31
CA ALA A 461 16.76 22.83 -23.15
C ALA A 461 16.27 21.39 -22.99
N LEU A 462 15.87 20.72 -24.06
CA LEU A 462 15.45 19.31 -24.06
C LEU A 462 16.60 18.40 -23.61
N GLN A 463 17.82 18.61 -24.12
CA GLN A 463 19.03 17.88 -23.71
C GLN A 463 19.29 18.01 -22.19
N ARG A 464 19.19 19.23 -21.64
CA ARG A 464 19.33 19.45 -20.18
C ARG A 464 18.24 18.72 -19.39
N GLN A 465 17.01 18.69 -19.87
CA GLN A 465 15.91 17.97 -19.21
C GLN A 465 16.17 16.46 -19.22
N VAL A 466 16.57 15.89 -20.36
CA VAL A 466 16.97 14.47 -20.46
C VAL A 466 18.13 14.14 -19.53
N GLY A 467 19.07 15.05 -19.33
CA GLY A 467 20.16 14.89 -18.36
C GLY A 467 19.67 14.70 -16.92
N ARG A 468 18.48 15.19 -16.57
CA ARG A 468 17.84 15.01 -15.23
C ARG A 468 17.06 13.71 -15.06
N CYS A 469 16.77 13.00 -16.17
CA CYS A 469 15.96 11.78 -16.12
C CYS A 469 16.67 10.59 -15.41
N GLY A 470 17.95 10.71 -15.07
CA GLY A 470 18.72 9.63 -14.43
C GLY A 470 19.00 8.47 -15.40
N LEU A 471 19.11 8.74 -16.69
CA LEU A 471 19.51 7.78 -17.72
C LEU A 471 21.03 7.60 -17.73
N ALA A 472 21.50 6.41 -18.13
CA ALA A 472 22.90 6.14 -18.32
C ALA A 472 23.52 7.07 -19.41
N ALA A 473 24.82 7.33 -19.34
CA ALA A 473 25.49 8.20 -20.32
C ALA A 473 25.44 7.65 -21.74
N GLU A 474 25.43 6.33 -21.87
CA GLU A 474 25.32 5.56 -23.11
C GLU A 474 23.89 5.41 -23.64
N ASP A 475 22.90 5.98 -22.97
CA ASP A 475 21.52 5.89 -23.44
C ASP A 475 21.36 6.54 -24.81
N SER A 476 20.65 5.85 -25.71
CA SER A 476 20.55 6.25 -27.12
C SER A 476 19.93 7.64 -27.30
N VAL A 477 18.98 8.04 -26.45
CA VAL A 477 18.37 9.37 -26.54
C VAL A 477 19.35 10.48 -26.18
N ARG A 478 20.25 10.25 -25.23
CA ARG A 478 21.31 11.21 -24.90
C ARG A 478 22.27 11.40 -26.06
N GLN A 479 22.69 10.30 -26.66
CA GLN A 479 23.60 10.35 -27.83
C GLN A 479 22.99 11.06 -29.03
N VAL A 480 21.69 10.79 -29.31
CA VAL A 480 20.98 11.48 -30.43
C VAL A 480 20.89 12.98 -30.15
N LEU A 481 20.46 13.40 -28.98
CA LEU A 481 20.33 14.81 -28.64
C LEU A 481 21.68 15.55 -28.61
N ASP A 482 22.74 14.91 -28.08
CA ASP A 482 24.09 15.44 -28.09
C ASP A 482 24.58 15.68 -29.55
N ARG A 483 24.29 14.74 -30.45
CA ARG A 483 24.60 14.88 -31.86
C ARG A 483 23.81 16.03 -32.51
N GLU A 484 22.50 16.11 -32.29
CA GLU A 484 21.64 17.14 -32.86
C GLU A 484 22.02 18.56 -32.41
N VAL A 485 22.34 18.71 -31.10
CA VAL A 485 22.82 20.00 -30.57
C VAL A 485 24.15 20.40 -31.20
N ARG A 486 25.13 19.48 -31.38
CA ARG A 486 26.41 19.76 -32.05
C ARG A 486 26.23 20.14 -33.53
N LEU A 487 25.39 19.38 -34.25
CA LEU A 487 25.11 19.68 -35.67
C LEU A 487 24.37 21.01 -35.85
N GLY A 488 23.49 21.37 -34.90
CA GLY A 488 22.82 22.66 -34.88
C GLY A 488 23.81 23.82 -34.65
N GLY A 489 24.71 23.67 -33.65
CA GLY A 489 25.76 24.68 -33.39
C GLY A 489 26.67 24.94 -34.58
N ASN A 490 27.17 23.89 -35.23
CA ASN A 490 28.05 24.03 -36.42
C ASN A 490 27.39 24.62 -37.67
N ARG A 491 26.08 24.75 -37.72
CA ARG A 491 25.35 25.37 -38.83
C ARG A 491 25.16 26.88 -38.67
N TYR A 492 25.52 27.42 -37.52
CA TYR A 492 25.36 28.84 -37.16
C TYR A 492 26.69 29.55 -36.88
N GLU A 493 27.83 28.82 -36.90
CA GLU A 493 29.18 29.40 -37.10
C GLU A 493 29.46 29.54 -38.61
#